data_6678c1670cf37fe25f3c452e417293b7
#
_entry.id   6678c1670cf37fe25f3c452e417293b7
#
_cell.length_a   1.000
_cell.length_b   1.000
_cell.length_c   1.000
_cell.angle_alpha   90.00
_cell.angle_beta   90.00
_cell.angle_gamma   90.00
#
_symmetry.space_group_name_H-M   'P 1'
#
loop_
_entity.id
_entity.type
_entity.pdbx_description
1 polymer ?
#
loop_
_entity_poly.entity_id
_entity_poly.type
_entity_poly.pdbx_seq_one_letter_code
_entity_poly.pdbx_strand_id
1 'polypeptide(L)'
;MPITHKFRSKDEAQSAKQRLQKFLPAVQSAYQPSGHMPMAALACMLLGAAVGVPAGAAAGAIVAVVGALVTWLLYSIHILIGNVVHILFWGVALIALMAGLAAFLATFAAVGVTVAATVHAAGRLGKNRSPRAEGALAAVSALAAAAAFRILMLWVSDLFPDAAAKMLQNVFGTGAVGAICALLGATTVVMAVAVVAHRRSVSVKFCEGCQVYMRSEELQPISFEHAAAVRKHLEAAQVEMATAALNEASLDEAQPILFHCPQCRSGYLEIIARFSAEYGRGDKLNSTATVAERWCALSMRLSPEQFDILSRSVGANRPKPAG
;
A
#
# COMPACT_ATOMS: atom_id res chain seq x y z
N MET A 1 -7.93 13.59 10.60
CA MET A 1 -8.80 12.51 10.05
C MET A 1 -9.40 13.02 8.77
N PRO A 2 -9.42 12.26 7.67
CA PRO A 2 -10.02 12.72 6.43
C PRO A 2 -11.51 12.99 6.64
N ILE A 3 -11.99 14.08 6.02
CA ILE A 3 -13.40 14.45 6.11
C ILE A 3 -14.21 13.45 5.30
N THR A 4 -15.21 12.87 5.92
CA THR A 4 -16.15 11.96 5.25
C THR A 4 -17.46 12.70 5.00
N HIS A 5 -17.75 12.93 3.72
CA HIS A 5 -19.00 13.55 3.30
C HIS A 5 -20.15 12.55 3.32
N LYS A 6 -21.32 12.94 3.83
CA LYS A 6 -22.50 12.07 3.88
C LYS A 6 -23.46 12.43 2.76
N PHE A 7 -23.86 11.43 1.97
CA PHE A 7 -24.80 11.57 0.85
C PHE A 7 -26.00 10.64 1.02
N ARG A 8 -27.12 11.00 0.39
CA ARG A 8 -28.35 10.19 0.44
C ARG A 8 -28.28 8.99 -0.50
N SER A 9 -27.52 9.09 -1.59
CA SER A 9 -27.40 8.03 -2.59
C SER A 9 -25.99 7.95 -3.16
N LYS A 10 -25.67 6.81 -3.80
CA LYS A 10 -24.44 6.60 -4.54
C LYS A 10 -24.26 7.60 -5.69
N ASP A 11 -25.36 7.91 -6.40
CA ASP A 11 -25.33 8.80 -7.56
C ASP A 11 -25.02 10.24 -7.15
N GLU A 12 -25.55 10.67 -5.99
CA GLU A 12 -25.24 11.98 -5.41
C GLU A 12 -23.76 12.08 -5.01
N ALA A 13 -23.21 11.05 -4.34
CA ALA A 13 -21.79 10.98 -3.99
C ALA A 13 -20.91 11.00 -5.25
N GLN A 14 -21.31 10.28 -6.29
CA GLN A 14 -20.55 10.20 -7.54
C GLN A 14 -20.63 11.52 -8.33
N SER A 15 -21.76 12.20 -8.32
CA SER A 15 -21.92 13.55 -8.93
C SER A 15 -21.11 14.61 -8.19
N ALA A 16 -21.05 14.55 -6.86
CA ALA A 16 -20.23 15.44 -6.05
C ALA A 16 -18.74 15.23 -6.36
N LYS A 17 -18.30 13.97 -6.43
CA LYS A 17 -16.94 13.61 -6.85
C LYS A 17 -16.60 14.16 -8.24
N GLN A 18 -17.48 13.95 -9.23
CA GLN A 18 -17.24 14.45 -10.59
C GLN A 18 -17.11 15.97 -10.64
N ARG A 19 -17.96 16.69 -9.89
CA ARG A 19 -17.86 18.17 -9.76
C ARG A 19 -16.53 18.56 -9.16
N LEU A 20 -16.09 17.86 -8.12
CA LEU A 20 -14.82 18.12 -7.48
C LEU A 20 -13.62 17.86 -8.41
N GLN A 21 -13.63 16.76 -9.14
CA GLN A 21 -12.60 16.43 -10.14
C GLN A 21 -12.59 17.43 -11.32
N LYS A 22 -13.74 18.01 -11.65
CA LYS A 22 -13.80 19.10 -12.64
C LYS A 22 -13.20 20.39 -12.11
N PHE A 23 -13.37 20.68 -10.82
CA PHE A 23 -12.82 21.85 -10.15
C PHE A 23 -11.32 21.68 -9.88
N LEU A 24 -10.89 20.51 -9.45
CA LEU A 24 -9.51 20.17 -9.15
C LEU A 24 -9.11 18.91 -9.94
N PRO A 25 -8.81 19.05 -11.25
CA PRO A 25 -8.58 17.91 -12.13
C PRO A 25 -7.30 17.16 -11.77
N ALA A 26 -7.34 15.84 -11.99
CA ALA A 26 -6.17 14.99 -11.84
C ALA A 26 -5.08 15.37 -12.84
N VAL A 27 -3.83 15.43 -12.36
CA VAL A 27 -2.65 15.69 -13.19
C VAL A 27 -1.67 14.52 -13.08
N GLN A 28 -0.88 14.36 -14.12
CA GLN A 28 0.23 13.40 -14.07
C GLN A 28 1.36 13.96 -13.22
N SER A 29 2.10 13.08 -12.53
CA SER A 29 3.27 13.50 -11.78
C SER A 29 4.31 14.13 -12.71
N ALA A 30 4.80 15.32 -12.35
CA ALA A 30 5.89 15.98 -13.05
C ALA A 30 7.22 15.22 -12.89
N TYR A 31 7.30 14.34 -11.90
CA TYR A 31 8.44 13.48 -11.72
C TYR A 31 8.33 12.24 -12.61
N GLN A 32 9.31 12.07 -13.49
CA GLN A 32 9.46 10.87 -14.29
C GLN A 32 10.80 10.20 -13.93
N PRO A 33 10.78 8.96 -13.41
CA PRO A 33 12.01 8.23 -13.14
C PRO A 33 12.75 7.95 -14.45
N SER A 34 14.07 8.12 -14.46
CA SER A 34 14.89 7.91 -15.66
C SER A 34 14.86 6.47 -16.18
N GLY A 35 14.39 5.52 -15.36
CA GLY A 35 14.40 4.10 -15.71
C GLY A 35 15.80 3.45 -15.70
N HIS A 36 16.84 4.23 -15.41
CA HIS A 36 18.22 3.73 -15.38
C HIS A 36 18.44 2.79 -14.18
N MET A 37 19.06 1.65 -14.45
CA MET A 37 19.42 0.66 -13.45
C MET A 37 20.94 0.45 -13.46
N PRO A 38 21.69 1.05 -12.52
CA PRO A 38 23.11 0.79 -12.38
C PRO A 38 23.39 -0.68 -12.06
N MET A 39 24.51 -1.23 -12.54
CA MET A 39 24.90 -2.62 -12.23
C MET A 39 24.99 -2.89 -10.73
N ALA A 40 25.45 -1.91 -9.96
CA ALA A 40 25.46 -2.00 -8.50
C ALA A 40 24.03 -2.16 -7.93
N ALA A 41 23.03 -1.48 -8.51
CA ALA A 41 21.64 -1.64 -8.09
C ALA A 41 21.12 -3.05 -8.39
N LEU A 42 21.43 -3.60 -9.57
CA LEU A 42 21.06 -4.96 -9.91
C LEU A 42 21.69 -5.97 -8.93
N ALA A 43 23.00 -5.84 -8.64
CA ALA A 43 23.68 -6.69 -7.67
C ALA A 43 23.06 -6.59 -6.27
N CYS A 44 22.78 -5.38 -5.79
CA CYS A 44 22.11 -5.17 -4.50
C CYS A 44 20.71 -5.81 -4.49
N MET A 45 19.92 -5.63 -5.54
CA MET A 45 18.56 -6.20 -5.62
C MET A 45 18.59 -7.73 -5.68
N LEU A 46 19.56 -8.34 -6.37
CA LEU A 46 19.74 -9.80 -6.38
C LEU A 46 20.12 -10.32 -4.97
N LEU A 47 20.99 -9.61 -4.24
CA LEU A 47 21.26 -9.93 -2.83
C LEU A 47 20.01 -9.76 -1.96
N GLY A 48 19.25 -8.69 -2.16
CA GLY A 48 17.96 -8.48 -1.50
C GLY A 48 16.96 -9.59 -1.79
N ALA A 49 16.92 -10.10 -3.01
CA ALA A 49 16.11 -11.25 -3.39
C ALA A 49 16.60 -12.54 -2.72
N ALA A 50 17.92 -12.77 -2.68
CA ALA A 50 18.51 -13.95 -2.03
C ALA A 50 18.20 -14.00 -0.52
N VAL A 51 18.17 -12.85 0.15
CA VAL A 51 17.76 -12.73 1.57
C VAL A 51 16.23 -12.77 1.69
N GLY A 52 15.52 -12.12 0.77
CA GLY A 52 14.07 -11.99 0.77
C GLY A 52 13.34 -13.32 0.62
N VAL A 53 13.86 -14.24 -0.20
CA VAL A 53 13.23 -15.56 -0.42
C VAL A 53 13.13 -16.35 0.88
N PRO A 54 14.20 -16.63 1.63
CA PRO A 54 14.10 -17.36 2.90
C PRO A 54 13.34 -16.55 3.97
N ALA A 55 13.52 -15.23 4.03
CA ALA A 55 12.79 -14.38 4.99
C ALA A 55 11.28 -14.38 4.71
N GLY A 56 10.88 -14.33 3.43
CA GLY A 56 9.48 -14.44 3.02
C GLY A 56 8.88 -15.79 3.35
N ALA A 57 9.59 -16.88 3.07
CA ALA A 57 9.15 -18.23 3.44
C ALA A 57 8.98 -18.39 4.96
N ALA A 58 9.92 -17.84 5.76
CA ALA A 58 9.82 -17.84 7.22
C ALA A 58 8.64 -16.99 7.73
N ALA A 59 8.43 -15.80 7.17
CA ALA A 59 7.28 -14.95 7.51
C ALA A 59 5.95 -15.66 7.20
N GLY A 60 5.85 -16.31 6.03
CA GLY A 60 4.72 -17.15 5.66
C GLY A 60 4.50 -18.28 6.67
N ALA A 61 5.55 -18.99 7.07
CA ALA A 61 5.46 -20.07 8.04
C ALA A 61 4.92 -19.59 9.39
N ILE A 62 5.41 -18.46 9.90
CA ILE A 62 4.91 -17.86 11.15
C ILE A 62 3.42 -17.54 11.05
N VAL A 63 2.99 -16.87 9.99
CA VAL A 63 1.57 -16.52 9.79
C VAL A 63 0.72 -17.77 9.63
N ALA A 64 1.22 -18.81 8.93
CA ALA A 64 0.52 -20.07 8.78
C ALA A 64 0.31 -20.79 10.12
N VAL A 65 1.32 -20.82 10.99
CA VAL A 65 1.22 -21.42 12.33
C VAL A 65 0.20 -20.68 13.17
N VAL A 66 0.25 -19.36 13.21
CA VAL A 66 -0.73 -18.54 13.96
C VAL A 66 -2.14 -18.75 13.41
N GLY A 67 -2.29 -18.74 12.09
CA GLY A 67 -3.57 -18.98 11.42
C GLY A 67 -4.13 -20.40 11.71
N ALA A 68 -3.27 -21.40 11.71
CA ALA A 68 -3.64 -22.77 12.04
C ALA A 68 -4.12 -22.91 13.50
N LEU A 69 -3.42 -22.24 14.44
CA LEU A 69 -3.82 -22.23 15.86
C LEU A 69 -5.19 -21.56 16.05
N VAL A 70 -5.43 -20.42 15.41
CA VAL A 70 -6.73 -19.73 15.47
C VAL A 70 -7.84 -20.61 14.87
N THR A 71 -7.60 -21.20 13.72
CA THR A 71 -8.57 -22.09 13.05
C THR A 71 -8.86 -23.33 13.90
N TRP A 72 -7.83 -23.92 14.49
CA TRP A 72 -7.98 -25.07 15.39
C TRP A 72 -8.79 -24.73 16.64
N LEU A 73 -8.54 -23.55 17.24
CA LEU A 73 -9.31 -23.07 18.40
C LEU A 73 -10.79 -22.90 18.04
N LEU A 74 -11.09 -22.25 16.91
CA LEU A 74 -12.46 -22.08 16.42
C LEU A 74 -13.13 -23.42 16.14
N TYR A 75 -12.41 -24.38 15.56
CA TYR A 75 -12.92 -25.73 15.33
C TYR A 75 -13.19 -26.49 16.62
N SER A 76 -12.34 -26.35 17.64
CA SER A 76 -12.54 -26.94 18.95
C SER A 76 -13.77 -26.38 19.65
N ILE A 77 -13.98 -25.06 19.58
CA ILE A 77 -15.20 -24.39 20.06
C ILE A 77 -16.42 -24.90 19.29
N HIS A 78 -16.31 -25.10 17.96
CA HIS A 78 -17.37 -25.64 17.12
C HIS A 78 -17.82 -27.02 17.57
N ILE A 79 -16.88 -27.95 17.84
CA ILE A 79 -17.21 -29.29 18.36
C ILE A 79 -17.90 -29.21 19.73
N LEU A 80 -17.43 -28.32 20.61
CA LEU A 80 -18.00 -28.13 21.94
C LEU A 80 -19.45 -27.66 21.91
N ILE A 81 -19.73 -26.66 21.03
CA ILE A 81 -21.06 -26.05 20.86
C ILE A 81 -21.98 -26.94 20.03
N GLY A 82 -21.46 -27.68 19.06
CA GLY A 82 -22.22 -28.51 18.11
C GLY A 82 -23.03 -29.63 18.80
N ASN A 83 -22.58 -30.03 19.99
CA ASN A 83 -23.33 -30.97 20.82
C ASN A 83 -24.53 -30.33 21.54
N VAL A 84 -24.70 -29.01 21.48
CA VAL A 84 -25.72 -28.26 22.23
C VAL A 84 -26.83 -27.71 21.33
N VAL A 85 -26.50 -27.16 20.14
CA VAL A 85 -27.50 -26.51 19.26
C VAL A 85 -27.15 -26.62 17.78
N HIS A 86 -27.94 -27.33 16.99
CA HIS A 86 -27.68 -27.63 15.56
C HIS A 86 -27.58 -26.39 14.64
N ILE A 87 -28.27 -25.32 14.94
CA ILE A 87 -28.25 -24.08 14.14
C ILE A 87 -26.93 -23.28 14.33
N LEU A 88 -26.39 -23.27 15.56
CA LEU A 88 -25.08 -22.66 15.87
C LEU A 88 -23.94 -23.42 15.22
N PHE A 89 -24.10 -24.75 15.00
CA PHE A 89 -23.12 -25.60 14.36
C PHE A 89 -22.69 -25.08 12.97
N TRP A 90 -23.63 -24.81 12.07
CA TRP A 90 -23.34 -24.33 10.72
C TRP A 90 -22.71 -22.92 10.71
N GLY A 91 -23.14 -22.05 11.63
CA GLY A 91 -22.57 -20.71 11.77
C GLY A 91 -21.09 -20.73 12.14
N VAL A 92 -20.72 -21.53 13.14
CA VAL A 92 -19.31 -21.65 13.60
C VAL A 92 -18.46 -22.39 12.57
N ALA A 93 -18.99 -23.38 11.84
CA ALA A 93 -18.29 -24.05 10.76
C ALA A 93 -17.93 -23.07 9.63
N LEU A 94 -18.87 -22.20 9.26
CA LEU A 94 -18.64 -21.16 8.24
C LEU A 94 -17.57 -20.15 8.70
N ILE A 95 -17.63 -19.73 9.96
CA ILE A 95 -16.62 -18.82 10.54
C ILE A 95 -15.23 -19.47 10.53
N ALA A 96 -15.11 -20.74 10.91
CA ALA A 96 -13.85 -21.48 10.89
C ALA A 96 -13.29 -21.62 9.46
N LEU A 97 -14.15 -21.89 8.47
CA LEU A 97 -13.77 -21.94 7.07
C LEU A 97 -13.26 -20.58 6.56
N MET A 98 -13.97 -19.50 6.87
CA MET A 98 -13.58 -18.15 6.50
C MET A 98 -12.27 -17.71 7.18
N ALA A 99 -12.07 -18.07 8.44
CA ALA A 99 -10.83 -17.83 9.16
C ALA A 99 -9.65 -18.59 8.53
N GLY A 100 -9.86 -19.85 8.14
CA GLY A 100 -8.85 -20.64 7.43
C GLY A 100 -8.47 -20.05 6.08
N LEU A 101 -9.45 -19.59 5.30
CA LEU A 101 -9.19 -18.90 4.03
C LEU A 101 -8.45 -17.59 4.24
N ALA A 102 -8.86 -16.79 5.22
CA ALA A 102 -8.19 -15.53 5.55
C ALA A 102 -6.74 -15.76 6.00
N ALA A 103 -6.49 -16.77 6.83
CA ALA A 103 -5.15 -17.16 7.26
C ALA A 103 -4.28 -17.61 6.07
N PHE A 104 -4.84 -18.40 5.16
CA PHE A 104 -4.17 -18.81 3.93
C PHE A 104 -3.76 -17.61 3.07
N LEU A 105 -4.68 -16.69 2.80
CA LEU A 105 -4.38 -15.48 2.01
C LEU A 105 -3.37 -14.57 2.71
N ALA A 106 -3.49 -14.39 4.04
CA ALA A 106 -2.56 -13.62 4.85
C ALA A 106 -1.14 -14.19 4.79
N THR A 107 -1.00 -15.52 4.79
CA THR A 107 0.29 -16.22 4.67
C THR A 107 1.01 -15.83 3.37
N PHE A 108 0.33 -15.93 2.23
CA PHE A 108 0.92 -15.58 0.94
C PHE A 108 1.13 -14.06 0.78
N ALA A 109 0.26 -13.25 1.35
CA ALA A 109 0.47 -11.80 1.41
C ALA A 109 1.74 -11.44 2.21
N ALA A 110 1.97 -12.09 3.36
CA ALA A 110 3.17 -11.88 4.17
C ALA A 110 4.45 -12.26 3.40
N VAL A 111 4.43 -13.38 2.66
CA VAL A 111 5.54 -13.76 1.75
C VAL A 111 5.80 -12.64 0.75
N GLY A 112 4.79 -12.19 0.03
CA GLY A 112 4.91 -11.17 -1.01
C GLY A 112 5.42 -9.84 -0.47
N VAL A 113 4.86 -9.36 0.63
CA VAL A 113 5.27 -8.10 1.28
C VAL A 113 6.71 -8.15 1.76
N THR A 114 7.12 -9.25 2.42
CA THR A 114 8.48 -9.39 2.96
C THR A 114 9.53 -9.37 1.85
N VAL A 115 9.31 -10.15 0.77
CA VAL A 115 10.23 -10.17 -0.37
C VAL A 115 10.27 -8.83 -1.08
N ALA A 116 9.11 -8.20 -1.33
CA ALA A 116 9.07 -6.88 -1.96
C ALA A 116 9.79 -5.82 -1.12
N ALA A 117 9.67 -5.89 0.22
CA ALA A 117 10.34 -4.98 1.13
C ALA A 117 11.87 -5.14 1.08
N THR A 118 12.39 -6.36 1.06
CA THR A 118 13.84 -6.63 1.01
C THR A 118 14.46 -6.24 -0.33
N VAL A 119 13.82 -6.60 -1.45
CA VAL A 119 14.28 -6.21 -2.80
C VAL A 119 14.28 -4.69 -2.95
N HIS A 120 13.25 -4.01 -2.46
CA HIS A 120 13.20 -2.56 -2.50
C HIS A 120 14.25 -1.88 -1.62
N ALA A 121 14.44 -2.35 -0.38
CA ALA A 121 15.48 -1.80 0.50
C ALA A 121 16.85 -1.93 -0.14
N ALA A 122 17.15 -3.09 -0.74
CA ALA A 122 18.37 -3.34 -1.48
C ALA A 122 18.49 -2.47 -2.75
N GLY A 123 17.40 -2.29 -3.50
CA GLY A 123 17.34 -1.39 -4.65
C GLY A 123 17.65 0.06 -4.29
N ARG A 124 17.17 0.53 -3.13
CA ARG A 124 17.53 1.87 -2.61
C ARG A 124 19.01 2.01 -2.30
N LEU A 125 19.62 1.00 -1.69
CA LEU A 125 21.07 1.01 -1.41
C LEU A 125 21.87 1.10 -2.71
N GLY A 126 21.44 0.38 -3.75
CA GLY A 126 22.05 0.40 -5.08
C GLY A 126 21.70 1.62 -5.94
N LYS A 127 20.89 2.57 -5.43
CA LYS A 127 20.39 3.74 -6.18
C LYS A 127 19.61 3.37 -7.44
N ASN A 128 18.77 2.33 -7.35
CA ASN A 128 17.91 1.92 -8.47
C ASN A 128 16.88 3.01 -8.82
N ARG A 129 16.72 3.26 -10.12
CA ARG A 129 15.80 4.26 -10.68
C ARG A 129 14.75 3.63 -11.61
N SER A 130 14.75 2.31 -11.69
CA SER A 130 13.81 1.56 -12.51
C SER A 130 12.77 0.85 -11.65
N PRO A 131 11.62 1.47 -11.33
CA PRO A 131 10.58 0.84 -10.52
C PRO A 131 9.99 -0.40 -11.20
N ARG A 132 10.04 -0.46 -12.55
CA ARG A 132 9.57 -1.63 -13.30
C ARG A 132 10.47 -2.84 -13.11
N ALA A 133 11.79 -2.66 -13.21
CA ALA A 133 12.75 -3.75 -12.99
C ALA A 133 12.71 -4.24 -11.53
N GLU A 134 12.59 -3.32 -10.58
CA GLU A 134 12.44 -3.65 -9.16
C GLU A 134 11.18 -4.45 -8.89
N GLY A 135 10.03 -4.00 -9.42
CA GLY A 135 8.76 -4.70 -9.30
C GLY A 135 8.78 -6.10 -9.93
N ALA A 136 9.39 -6.23 -11.11
CA ALA A 136 9.52 -7.51 -11.78
C ALA A 136 10.39 -8.50 -10.97
N LEU A 137 11.56 -8.04 -10.49
CA LEU A 137 12.44 -8.88 -9.68
C LEU A 137 11.77 -9.27 -8.34
N ALA A 138 11.09 -8.33 -7.69
CA ALA A 138 10.33 -8.61 -6.48
C ALA A 138 9.24 -9.66 -6.72
N ALA A 139 8.50 -9.58 -7.84
CA ALA A 139 7.46 -10.53 -8.18
C ALA A 139 8.03 -11.94 -8.42
N VAL A 140 9.09 -12.07 -9.22
CA VAL A 140 9.74 -13.36 -9.48
C VAL A 140 10.29 -13.96 -8.19
N SER A 141 10.96 -13.17 -7.36
CA SER A 141 11.53 -13.63 -6.08
C SER A 141 10.44 -14.02 -5.08
N ALA A 142 9.32 -13.29 -5.04
CA ALA A 142 8.19 -13.62 -4.17
C ALA A 142 7.47 -14.90 -4.61
N LEU A 143 7.35 -15.14 -5.92
CA LEU A 143 6.84 -16.43 -6.44
C LEU A 143 7.78 -17.59 -6.09
N ALA A 144 9.10 -17.39 -6.18
CA ALA A 144 10.09 -18.38 -5.75
C ALA A 144 9.97 -18.66 -4.23
N ALA A 145 9.79 -17.62 -3.40
CA ALA A 145 9.57 -17.77 -1.96
C ALA A 145 8.26 -18.53 -1.65
N ALA A 146 7.19 -18.26 -2.38
CA ALA A 146 5.92 -18.99 -2.24
C ALA A 146 6.05 -20.45 -2.63
N ALA A 147 6.83 -20.75 -3.70
CA ALA A 147 7.13 -22.13 -4.09
C ALA A 147 7.98 -22.84 -3.03
N ALA A 148 9.01 -22.18 -2.50
CA ALA A 148 9.83 -22.72 -1.41
C ALA A 148 9.01 -22.97 -0.14
N PHE A 149 8.12 -22.03 0.22
CA PHE A 149 7.18 -22.21 1.33
C PHE A 149 6.27 -23.42 1.13
N ARG A 150 5.72 -23.59 -0.09
CA ARG A 150 4.88 -24.73 -0.43
C ARG A 150 5.63 -26.07 -0.28
N ILE A 151 6.86 -26.14 -0.78
CA ILE A 151 7.72 -27.33 -0.64
C ILE A 151 8.00 -27.62 0.83
N LEU A 152 8.31 -26.58 1.61
CA LEU A 152 8.53 -26.70 3.06
C LEU A 152 7.29 -27.27 3.76
N MET A 153 6.08 -26.79 3.43
CA MET A 153 4.84 -27.27 4.02
C MET A 153 4.55 -28.73 3.68
N LEU A 154 4.90 -29.18 2.48
CA LEU A 154 4.82 -30.60 2.10
C LEU A 154 5.82 -31.45 2.88
N TRP A 155 7.03 -30.98 3.08
CA TRP A 155 8.05 -31.67 3.86
C TRP A 155 7.66 -31.78 5.33
N VAL A 156 7.13 -30.71 5.89
CA VAL A 156 6.69 -30.65 7.29
C VAL A 156 5.41 -31.46 7.49
N SER A 157 4.61 -31.73 6.44
CA SER A 157 3.37 -32.50 6.56
C SER A 157 3.60 -33.88 7.16
N ASP A 158 4.74 -34.51 6.90
CA ASP A 158 5.09 -35.84 7.41
C ASP A 158 5.34 -35.88 8.94
N LEU A 159 5.48 -34.69 9.56
CA LEU A 159 5.62 -34.56 11.01
C LEU A 159 4.27 -34.48 11.76
N PHE A 160 3.17 -34.37 11.03
CA PHE A 160 1.83 -34.24 11.61
C PHE A 160 1.07 -35.60 11.63
N PRO A 161 0.05 -35.74 12.50
CA PRO A 161 -0.85 -36.89 12.45
C PRO A 161 -1.54 -37.05 11.09
N ASP A 162 -1.84 -38.25 10.67
CA ASP A 162 -2.37 -38.63 9.35
C ASP A 162 -3.47 -37.71 8.79
N ALA A 163 -4.42 -37.30 9.63
CA ALA A 163 -5.51 -36.43 9.20
C ALA A 163 -5.01 -35.02 8.79
N ALA A 164 -4.08 -34.43 9.58
CA ALA A 164 -3.50 -33.15 9.30
C ALA A 164 -2.49 -33.20 8.13
N ALA A 165 -1.72 -34.30 8.06
CA ALA A 165 -0.82 -34.56 6.93
C ALA A 165 -1.58 -34.62 5.60
N LYS A 166 -2.69 -35.36 5.53
CA LYS A 166 -3.56 -35.43 4.34
C LYS A 166 -4.15 -34.09 3.97
N MET A 167 -4.57 -33.26 4.94
CA MET A 167 -5.08 -31.92 4.68
C MET A 167 -4.00 -31.05 4.07
N LEU A 168 -2.79 -31.02 4.62
CA LEU A 168 -1.65 -30.27 4.08
C LEU A 168 -1.27 -30.75 2.68
N GLN A 169 -1.22 -32.05 2.44
CA GLN A 169 -0.96 -32.64 1.13
C GLN A 169 -2.04 -32.26 0.11
N ASN A 170 -3.31 -32.18 0.49
CA ASN A 170 -4.38 -31.71 -0.40
C ASN A 170 -4.23 -30.23 -0.76
N VAL A 171 -3.88 -29.35 0.21
CA VAL A 171 -3.77 -27.91 0.01
C VAL A 171 -2.49 -27.55 -0.76
N PHE A 172 -1.37 -28.16 -0.42
CA PHE A 172 -0.05 -27.84 -0.98
C PHE A 172 0.44 -28.84 -2.04
N GLY A 173 -0.24 -29.97 -2.21
CA GLY A 173 0.12 -31.01 -3.19
C GLY A 173 -0.23 -30.69 -4.65
N THR A 174 -0.08 -31.66 -5.51
CA THR A 174 -0.26 -31.53 -6.97
C THR A 174 -1.68 -31.85 -7.46
N GLY A 175 -2.59 -32.27 -6.59
CA GLY A 175 -3.99 -32.52 -6.93
C GLY A 175 -4.76 -31.27 -7.32
N ALA A 176 -6.01 -31.41 -7.78
CA ALA A 176 -6.85 -30.31 -8.25
C ALA A 176 -7.02 -29.19 -7.18
N VAL A 177 -7.25 -29.56 -5.93
CA VAL A 177 -7.36 -28.61 -4.81
C VAL A 177 -6.03 -27.87 -4.62
N GLY A 178 -4.90 -28.60 -4.61
CA GLY A 178 -3.58 -28.01 -4.49
C GLY A 178 -3.24 -27.07 -5.65
N ALA A 179 -3.70 -27.37 -6.88
CA ALA A 179 -3.53 -26.46 -8.02
C ALA A 179 -4.34 -25.16 -7.85
N ILE A 180 -5.57 -25.23 -7.39
CA ILE A 180 -6.41 -24.07 -7.09
C ILE A 180 -5.76 -23.22 -5.97
N CYS A 181 -5.34 -23.84 -4.89
CA CYS A 181 -4.65 -23.18 -3.79
C CYS A 181 -3.34 -22.52 -4.27
N ALA A 182 -2.56 -23.18 -5.12
CA ALA A 182 -1.34 -22.60 -5.70
C ALA A 182 -1.63 -21.36 -6.54
N LEU A 183 -2.69 -21.39 -7.35
CA LEU A 183 -3.11 -20.25 -8.17
C LEU A 183 -3.55 -19.08 -7.28
N LEU A 184 -4.38 -19.33 -6.28
CA LEU A 184 -4.82 -18.32 -5.32
C LEU A 184 -3.63 -17.72 -4.54
N GLY A 185 -2.72 -18.57 -4.07
CA GLY A 185 -1.51 -18.13 -3.39
C GLY A 185 -0.62 -17.26 -4.28
N ALA A 186 -0.34 -17.70 -5.51
CA ALA A 186 0.46 -16.93 -6.48
C ALA A 186 -0.20 -15.58 -6.80
N THR A 187 -1.51 -15.55 -7.02
CA THR A 187 -2.25 -14.30 -7.27
C THR A 187 -2.14 -13.35 -6.07
N THR A 188 -2.29 -13.86 -4.86
CA THR A 188 -2.17 -13.07 -3.62
C THR A 188 -0.77 -12.48 -3.48
N VAL A 189 0.27 -13.28 -3.74
CA VAL A 189 1.68 -12.81 -3.73
C VAL A 189 1.88 -11.68 -4.72
N VAL A 190 1.46 -11.85 -5.97
CA VAL A 190 1.61 -10.84 -7.03
C VAL A 190 0.87 -9.56 -6.67
N MET A 191 -0.35 -9.66 -6.15
CA MET A 191 -1.13 -8.51 -5.68
C MET A 191 -0.45 -7.79 -4.52
N ALA A 192 0.10 -8.51 -3.54
CA ALA A 192 0.83 -7.93 -2.43
C ALA A 192 2.07 -7.17 -2.90
N VAL A 193 2.86 -7.76 -3.81
CA VAL A 193 4.02 -7.10 -4.44
C VAL A 193 3.59 -5.86 -5.21
N ALA A 194 2.53 -5.94 -6.01
CA ALA A 194 2.01 -4.80 -6.78
C ALA A 194 1.58 -3.64 -5.89
N VAL A 195 0.90 -3.92 -4.78
CA VAL A 195 0.50 -2.91 -3.79
C VAL A 195 1.73 -2.24 -3.16
N VAL A 196 2.74 -3.02 -2.76
CA VAL A 196 3.99 -2.48 -2.20
C VAL A 196 4.73 -1.63 -3.24
N ALA A 197 4.89 -2.12 -4.45
CA ALA A 197 5.55 -1.40 -5.54
C ALA A 197 4.82 -0.10 -5.89
N HIS A 198 3.49 -0.14 -5.99
CA HIS A 198 2.68 1.04 -6.26
C HIS A 198 2.82 2.11 -5.15
N ARG A 199 2.64 1.72 -3.89
CA ARG A 199 2.77 2.66 -2.75
C ARG A 199 4.14 3.34 -2.74
N ARG A 200 5.19 2.62 -3.12
CA ARG A 200 6.57 3.13 -3.09
C ARG A 200 6.93 3.96 -4.31
N SER A 201 6.43 3.63 -5.49
CA SER A 201 6.65 4.45 -6.70
C SER A 201 6.10 5.88 -6.55
N VAL A 202 5.04 6.04 -5.75
CA VAL A 202 4.43 7.36 -5.47
C VAL A 202 5.21 8.14 -4.41
N SER A 203 5.85 7.45 -3.45
CA SER A 203 6.46 8.09 -2.27
C SER A 203 7.95 8.41 -2.41
N VAL A 204 8.63 7.88 -3.44
CA VAL A 204 10.09 8.00 -3.56
C VAL A 204 10.48 8.68 -4.86
N LYS A 205 11.13 9.85 -4.75
CA LYS A 205 11.71 10.57 -5.89
C LYS A 205 13.22 10.59 -5.78
N PHE A 206 13.90 10.73 -6.93
CA PHE A 206 15.36 10.72 -7.02
C PHE A 206 15.86 11.96 -7.74
N CYS A 207 16.88 12.62 -7.20
CA CYS A 207 17.54 13.74 -7.86
C CYS A 207 18.63 13.22 -8.78
N GLU A 208 18.41 13.32 -10.10
CA GLU A 208 19.32 12.81 -11.11
C GLU A 208 20.66 13.57 -11.10
N GLY A 209 20.63 14.88 -10.87
CA GLY A 209 21.86 15.70 -10.82
C GLY A 209 22.77 15.36 -9.64
N CYS A 210 22.19 15.13 -8.47
CA CYS A 210 22.94 14.86 -7.24
C CYS A 210 23.10 13.36 -6.91
N GLN A 211 22.42 12.47 -7.66
CA GLN A 211 22.45 11.02 -7.45
C GLN A 211 22.01 10.59 -6.05
N VAL A 212 21.01 11.28 -5.48
CA VAL A 212 20.48 11.01 -4.14
C VAL A 212 18.94 10.95 -4.14
N TYR A 213 18.39 10.19 -3.20
CA TYR A 213 16.94 10.19 -2.99
C TYR A 213 16.51 11.51 -2.36
N MET A 214 15.40 12.04 -2.86
CA MET A 214 14.77 13.22 -2.29
C MET A 214 14.12 12.88 -0.95
N ARG A 215 14.13 13.82 -0.04
CA ARG A 215 13.36 13.77 1.20
C ARG A 215 11.93 14.22 0.90
N SER A 216 10.97 13.54 1.48
CA SER A 216 9.56 13.95 1.43
C SER A 216 9.15 14.54 2.76
N GLU A 217 8.40 15.62 2.70
CA GLU A 217 7.85 16.32 3.84
C GLU A 217 6.36 16.53 3.61
N GLU A 218 5.53 15.95 4.46
CA GLU A 218 4.09 16.19 4.44
C GLU A 218 3.82 17.53 5.12
N LEU A 219 3.14 18.44 4.42
CA LEU A 219 2.73 19.73 4.94
C LEU A 219 1.37 19.61 5.63
N GLN A 220 0.86 20.70 6.19
CA GLN A 220 -0.47 20.69 6.78
C GLN A 220 -1.53 20.42 5.70
N PRO A 221 -2.56 19.61 6.01
CA PRO A 221 -3.67 19.40 5.11
C PRO A 221 -4.42 20.70 4.82
N ILE A 222 -4.90 20.84 3.61
CA ILE A 222 -5.63 22.02 3.13
C ILE A 222 -6.98 21.63 2.52
N SER A 223 -7.89 22.60 2.37
CA SER A 223 -9.15 22.39 1.66
C SER A 223 -8.93 22.27 0.14
N PHE A 224 -9.95 21.78 -0.57
CA PHE A 224 -9.93 21.77 -2.04
C PHE A 224 -9.82 23.16 -2.64
N GLU A 225 -10.42 24.18 -2.01
CA GLU A 225 -10.36 25.57 -2.46
C GLU A 225 -8.94 26.12 -2.38
N HIS A 226 -8.25 25.87 -1.25
CA HIS A 226 -6.85 26.25 -1.08
C HIS A 226 -5.94 25.47 -2.03
N ALA A 227 -6.19 24.17 -2.25
CA ALA A 227 -5.45 23.38 -3.22
C ALA A 227 -5.57 23.95 -4.65
N ALA A 228 -6.76 24.41 -5.04
CA ALA A 228 -6.98 25.09 -6.33
C ALA A 228 -6.30 26.46 -6.40
N ALA A 229 -6.33 27.23 -5.30
CA ALA A 229 -5.63 28.52 -5.22
C ALA A 229 -4.11 28.34 -5.32
N VAL A 230 -3.53 27.39 -4.59
CA VAL A 230 -2.09 27.04 -4.68
C VAL A 230 -1.71 26.69 -6.12
N ARG A 231 -2.50 25.84 -6.78
CA ARG A 231 -2.28 25.49 -8.18
C ARG A 231 -2.27 26.72 -9.08
N LYS A 232 -3.30 27.54 -8.98
CA LYS A 232 -3.43 28.78 -9.79
C LYS A 232 -2.25 29.72 -9.59
N HIS A 233 -1.84 29.95 -8.34
CA HIS A 233 -0.73 30.84 -8.03
C HIS A 233 0.61 30.29 -8.53
N LEU A 234 0.84 28.99 -8.40
CA LEU A 234 2.07 28.35 -8.91
C LEU A 234 2.13 28.36 -10.45
N GLU A 235 1.01 28.12 -11.14
CA GLU A 235 0.92 28.24 -12.59
C GLU A 235 1.18 29.67 -13.07
N ALA A 236 0.84 30.67 -12.24
CA ALA A 236 1.15 32.10 -12.48
C ALA A 236 2.54 32.54 -11.97
N ALA A 237 3.39 31.60 -11.50
CA ALA A 237 4.70 31.85 -10.89
C ALA A 237 4.67 32.73 -9.61
N GLN A 238 3.52 32.84 -8.96
CA GLN A 238 3.31 33.63 -7.73
C GLN A 238 3.56 32.76 -6.49
N VAL A 239 4.82 32.42 -6.21
CA VAL A 239 5.21 31.47 -5.16
C VAL A 239 4.80 31.93 -3.76
N GLU A 240 4.90 33.22 -3.47
CA GLU A 240 4.53 33.80 -2.18
C GLU A 240 3.03 33.66 -1.88
N MET A 241 2.18 33.90 -2.89
CA MET A 241 0.73 33.71 -2.77
C MET A 241 0.35 32.24 -2.62
N ALA A 242 1.03 31.36 -3.35
CA ALA A 242 0.86 29.91 -3.17
C ALA A 242 1.23 29.45 -1.76
N THR A 243 2.28 30.05 -1.20
CA THR A 243 2.73 29.76 0.16
C THR A 243 1.74 30.25 1.22
N ALA A 244 1.17 31.45 1.03
CA ALA A 244 0.11 31.95 1.91
C ALA A 244 -1.09 30.98 1.93
N ALA A 245 -1.54 30.51 0.76
CA ALA A 245 -2.62 29.56 0.64
C ALA A 245 -2.29 28.16 1.26
N LEU A 246 -1.02 27.73 1.26
CA LEU A 246 -0.57 26.51 1.93
C LEU A 246 -0.56 26.62 3.46
N ASN A 247 -0.40 27.83 4.00
CA ASN A 247 -0.34 28.08 5.44
C ASN A 247 -1.71 28.30 6.07
N GLU A 248 -2.76 28.47 5.28
CA GLU A 248 -4.12 28.57 5.82
C GLU A 248 -4.58 27.17 6.27
N ALA A 249 -4.52 26.95 7.60
CA ALA A 249 -5.02 25.72 8.19
C ALA A 249 -6.50 25.53 7.89
N SER A 250 -6.85 24.45 7.25
CA SER A 250 -8.20 24.16 6.86
C SER A 250 -8.52 22.66 6.92
N LEU A 251 -9.64 22.27 6.38
CA LEU A 251 -10.15 20.90 6.38
C LEU A 251 -9.18 19.90 5.71
N ASP A 252 -9.07 18.68 6.22
CA ASP A 252 -8.19 17.59 5.72
C ASP A 252 -8.75 16.95 4.43
N GLU A 253 -8.79 17.74 3.35
CA GLU A 253 -9.32 17.31 2.04
C GLU A 253 -8.20 17.07 1.02
N ALA A 254 -7.10 17.80 1.13
CA ALA A 254 -5.95 17.66 0.25
C ALA A 254 -4.65 17.70 1.06
N GLN A 255 -3.73 16.80 0.73
CA GLN A 255 -2.43 16.67 1.38
C GLN A 255 -1.33 17.18 0.48
N PRO A 256 -0.73 18.34 0.77
CA PRO A 256 0.48 18.76 0.10
C PRO A 256 1.69 17.97 0.59
N ILE A 257 2.56 17.56 -0.34
CA ILE A 257 3.80 16.84 -0.07
C ILE A 257 4.93 17.56 -0.81
N LEU A 258 5.91 18.00 -0.05
CA LEU A 258 7.10 18.65 -0.57
C LEU A 258 8.24 17.64 -0.67
N PHE A 259 8.75 17.42 -1.88
CA PHE A 259 9.93 16.60 -2.13
C PHE A 259 11.11 17.51 -2.41
N HIS A 260 12.25 17.28 -1.77
CA HIS A 260 13.45 18.07 -1.98
C HIS A 260 14.74 17.25 -1.98
N CYS A 261 15.67 17.70 -2.79
CA CYS A 261 17.01 17.15 -2.79
C CYS A 261 17.81 17.75 -1.62
N PRO A 262 18.44 16.93 -0.75
CA PRO A 262 19.21 17.44 0.38
C PRO A 262 20.51 18.17 -0.06
N GLN A 263 20.95 18.01 -1.30
CA GLN A 263 22.17 18.64 -1.81
C GLN A 263 21.91 19.92 -2.61
N CYS A 264 21.08 19.86 -3.68
CA CYS A 264 20.85 21.00 -4.55
C CYS A 264 19.56 21.79 -4.25
N ARG A 265 18.75 21.31 -3.29
CA ARG A 265 17.46 21.92 -2.90
C ARG A 265 16.39 21.98 -3.99
N SER A 266 16.66 21.50 -5.21
CA SER A 266 15.60 21.35 -6.21
C SER A 266 14.57 20.32 -5.73
N GLY A 267 13.30 20.50 -6.10
CA GLY A 267 12.28 19.64 -5.58
C GLY A 267 11.01 19.56 -6.42
N TYR A 268 10.00 18.99 -5.83
CA TYR A 268 8.64 18.88 -6.37
C TYR A 268 7.64 19.17 -5.27
N LEU A 269 6.59 19.90 -5.60
CA LEU A 269 5.38 20.00 -4.78
C LEU A 269 4.30 19.15 -5.44
N GLU A 270 3.74 18.21 -4.65
CA GLU A 270 2.56 17.44 -5.06
C GLU A 270 1.44 17.69 -4.07
N ILE A 271 0.22 17.82 -4.57
CA ILE A 271 -0.98 17.92 -3.76
C ILE A 271 -1.85 16.71 -4.09
N ILE A 272 -2.08 15.88 -3.09
CA ILE A 272 -2.89 14.69 -3.20
C ILE A 272 -4.28 14.98 -2.63
N ALA A 273 -5.25 15.15 -3.51
CA ALA A 273 -6.66 15.29 -3.13
C ALA A 273 -7.22 13.95 -2.62
N ARG A 274 -8.03 14.03 -1.56
CA ARG A 274 -8.67 12.89 -0.91
C ARG A 274 -10.17 13.14 -0.84
N PHE A 275 -10.95 12.31 -1.48
CA PHE A 275 -12.40 12.33 -1.38
C PHE A 275 -12.87 11.08 -0.65
N SER A 276 -13.62 11.27 0.43
CA SER A 276 -14.27 10.17 1.16
C SER A 276 -15.74 10.49 1.32
N ALA A 277 -16.60 9.57 0.92
CA ALA A 277 -18.03 9.72 1.00
C ALA A 277 -18.70 8.47 1.56
N GLU A 278 -19.64 8.67 2.47
CA GLU A 278 -20.56 7.65 2.95
C GLU A 278 -21.94 7.90 2.34
N TYR A 279 -22.60 6.85 1.89
CA TYR A 279 -23.96 6.95 1.35
C TYR A 279 -24.83 5.81 1.85
N GLY A 280 -26.14 6.08 1.99
CA GLY A 280 -27.12 5.06 2.37
C GLY A 280 -27.30 4.01 1.26
N ARG A 281 -27.36 2.73 1.62
CA ARG A 281 -27.59 1.62 0.71
C ARG A 281 -29.00 1.05 0.90
N GLY A 282 -29.96 1.57 0.11
CA GLY A 282 -31.36 1.13 0.14
C GLY A 282 -32.14 1.63 1.39
N ASP A 283 -33.38 1.18 1.56
CA ASP A 283 -34.29 1.62 2.64
C ASP A 283 -33.87 1.23 4.07
N LYS A 284 -32.77 0.50 4.23
CA LYS A 284 -32.22 0.15 5.54
C LYS A 284 -31.23 1.21 5.99
N LEU A 285 -31.67 2.03 6.93
CA LEU A 285 -30.90 3.15 7.55
C LEU A 285 -29.54 2.76 8.18
N ASN A 286 -29.22 1.47 8.26
CA ASN A 286 -28.05 0.94 8.97
C ASN A 286 -26.93 0.39 8.07
N SER A 287 -27.03 0.46 6.74
CA SER A 287 -25.94 0.03 5.86
C SER A 287 -25.35 1.21 5.10
N THR A 288 -24.23 1.73 5.58
CA THR A 288 -23.43 2.74 4.88
C THR A 288 -22.40 2.06 3.98
N ALA A 289 -22.32 2.48 2.74
CA ALA A 289 -21.22 2.12 1.85
C ALA A 289 -20.28 3.32 1.71
N THR A 290 -18.98 3.07 1.64
CA THR A 290 -17.96 4.11 1.57
C THR A 290 -17.33 4.14 0.18
N VAL A 291 -17.22 5.32 -0.41
CA VAL A 291 -16.38 5.58 -1.59
C VAL A 291 -15.20 6.42 -1.13
N ALA A 292 -13.99 5.89 -1.30
CA ALA A 292 -12.77 6.64 -1.05
C ALA A 292 -11.95 6.70 -2.34
N GLU A 293 -11.50 7.89 -2.70
CA GLU A 293 -10.65 8.11 -3.87
C GLU A 293 -9.55 9.12 -3.57
N ARG A 294 -8.41 8.90 -4.22
CA ARG A 294 -7.25 9.79 -4.12
C ARG A 294 -6.70 10.05 -5.52
N TRP A 295 -6.37 11.30 -5.80
CA TRP A 295 -5.72 11.67 -7.07
C TRP A 295 -4.69 12.78 -6.85
N CYS A 296 -3.70 12.85 -7.73
CA CYS A 296 -2.76 13.97 -7.75
C CYS A 296 -3.44 15.17 -8.41
N ALA A 297 -3.66 16.23 -7.65
CA ALA A 297 -4.31 17.46 -8.11
C ALA A 297 -3.29 18.50 -8.60
N LEU A 298 -2.07 18.42 -8.10
CA LEU A 298 -0.95 19.24 -8.52
C LEU A 298 0.33 18.41 -8.46
N SER A 299 1.17 18.50 -9.48
CA SER A 299 2.55 18.06 -9.43
C SER A 299 3.40 19.05 -10.22
N MET A 300 4.30 19.73 -9.54
CA MET A 300 5.13 20.76 -10.11
C MET A 300 6.58 20.64 -9.65
N ARG A 301 7.51 20.83 -10.58
CA ARG A 301 8.93 20.93 -10.25
C ARG A 301 9.23 22.32 -9.71
N LEU A 302 9.95 22.39 -8.60
CA LEU A 302 10.38 23.61 -7.95
C LEU A 302 11.85 23.89 -8.26
N SER A 303 12.18 25.16 -8.57
CA SER A 303 13.56 25.62 -8.53
C SER A 303 14.08 25.69 -7.10
N PRO A 304 15.40 25.73 -6.86
CA PRO A 304 15.96 25.94 -5.53
C PRO A 304 15.42 27.17 -4.82
N GLU A 305 15.25 28.27 -5.55
CA GLU A 305 14.69 29.54 -5.03
C GLU A 305 13.24 29.38 -4.58
N GLN A 306 12.41 28.78 -5.42
CA GLN A 306 11.00 28.49 -5.09
C GLN A 306 10.87 27.56 -3.88
N PHE A 307 11.75 26.55 -3.82
CA PHE A 307 11.81 25.66 -2.67
C PHE A 307 12.18 26.43 -1.39
N ASP A 308 13.18 27.29 -1.44
CA ASP A 308 13.63 28.07 -0.28
C ASP A 308 12.55 29.03 0.23
N ILE A 309 11.76 29.64 -0.64
CA ILE A 309 10.59 30.46 -0.28
C ILE A 309 9.54 29.62 0.44
N LEU A 310 9.13 28.50 -0.17
CA LEU A 310 8.14 27.59 0.38
C LEU A 310 8.58 27.00 1.73
N SER A 311 9.82 26.54 1.84
CA SER A 311 10.32 25.88 3.06
C SER A 311 10.45 26.83 4.24
N ARG A 312 10.87 28.10 4.03
CA ARG A 312 10.98 29.09 5.10
C ARG A 312 9.64 29.42 5.72
N SER A 313 8.63 29.65 4.91
CA SER A 313 7.31 30.07 5.39
C SER A 313 6.50 28.94 5.96
N VAL A 314 6.64 27.73 5.45
CA VAL A 314 6.01 26.52 6.04
C VAL A 314 6.72 26.11 7.34
N GLY A 315 8.06 26.24 7.42
CA GLY A 315 8.85 25.94 8.61
C GLY A 315 8.58 26.89 9.79
N ALA A 316 8.23 28.14 9.51
CA ALA A 316 7.91 29.14 10.52
C ALA A 316 6.60 28.82 11.30
N ASN A 317 5.68 28.09 10.68
CA ASN A 317 4.37 27.76 11.26
C ASN A 317 4.32 26.36 11.91
N ARG A 318 5.45 25.65 12.01
CA ARG A 318 5.46 24.38 12.74
C ARG A 318 5.27 24.62 14.24
N PRO A 319 4.29 23.96 14.88
CA PRO A 319 4.29 23.90 16.32
C PRO A 319 5.62 23.26 16.76
N LYS A 320 6.37 23.94 17.62
CA LYS A 320 7.58 23.37 18.24
C LYS A 320 7.21 22.00 18.82
N PRO A 321 7.98 20.93 18.54
CA PRO A 321 7.73 19.66 19.20
C PRO A 321 7.68 19.93 20.70
N ALA A 322 6.58 19.50 21.33
CA ALA A 322 6.48 19.51 22.78
C ALA A 322 7.63 18.67 23.32
N GLY A 323 8.58 19.36 23.96
CA GLY A 323 9.79 18.76 24.55
C GLY A 323 9.47 17.83 25.71
#